data_2d29c13aec2036e8194d2269feb49a39
#
_entry.id   2d29c13aec2036e8194d2269feb49a39
#
_cell.length_a   1.000
_cell.length_b   1.000
_cell.length_c   1.000
_cell.angle_alpha   90.00
_cell.angle_beta   90.00
_cell.angle_gamma   90.00
#
_symmetry.space_group_name_H-M   'P 1'
#
loop_
_entity.id
_entity.type
_entity.pdbx_description
1 polymer ?
#
loop_
_entity_poly.entity_id
_entity_poly.type
_entity_poly.pdbx_seq_one_letter_code
_entity_poly.pdbx_strand_id
1 'polypeptide(L)'
;MSEYMIMTDSTVDLPKEYLTEELGVSYIPLTYLIDGQSYEDMIGLTGEEFFAKVRAGSMPTTSQINPEQAREALEPYLKEGKDILYIAFSSGLSGTYNSIRMAAEELQEEYPERKLIVIDSLCACMGEGLLVYKAVQLKHAGKSLEEVAAWVEENKLHIMHNVTIDDLFHLHRGGRVSKASAIVGTMIQIKPIIHMDDHGELKVIGKERGRKKALTHIVDMAVKQSEGWDNDIVMITHGDCKEDAEFVARQVEKKMGVHNILINCIGTVIGSHTGPGVVAVFCMGNKR
;
A
#
# COMPACT_ATOMS: atom_id res chain seq x y z
N MET A 1 23.06 2.61 -20.58
CA MET A 1 21.65 2.40 -20.18
C MET A 1 21.08 3.77 -19.89
N SER A 2 19.88 4.10 -20.40
CA SER A 2 19.22 5.36 -20.06
C SER A 2 18.98 5.38 -18.53
N GLU A 3 19.14 6.54 -17.93
CA GLU A 3 18.75 6.75 -16.54
C GLU A 3 17.23 6.68 -16.44
N TYR A 4 16.70 5.88 -15.53
CA TYR A 4 15.27 5.79 -15.32
C TYR A 4 14.88 6.08 -13.88
N MET A 5 13.64 6.56 -13.70
CA MET A 5 13.03 6.83 -12.41
C MET A 5 12.07 5.70 -12.03
N ILE A 6 12.01 5.39 -10.73
CA ILE A 6 10.88 4.64 -10.16
C ILE A 6 9.96 5.65 -9.51
N MET A 7 8.68 5.57 -9.83
CA MET A 7 7.63 6.43 -9.29
C MET A 7 6.47 5.60 -8.77
N THR A 8 5.72 6.17 -7.86
CA THR A 8 4.55 5.52 -7.24
C THR A 8 3.53 6.57 -6.80
N ASP A 9 2.58 6.22 -5.98
CA ASP A 9 1.65 7.15 -5.33
C ASP A 9 1.71 7.05 -3.80
N SER A 10 1.04 7.95 -3.11
CA SER A 10 1.15 8.05 -1.64
C SER A 10 0.62 6.84 -0.88
N THR A 11 -0.15 5.96 -1.54
CA THR A 11 -0.74 4.79 -0.88
C THR A 11 0.26 3.67 -0.55
N VAL A 12 1.54 3.85 -0.91
CA VAL A 12 2.64 2.96 -0.46
C VAL A 12 2.85 2.96 1.05
N ASP A 13 2.37 4.00 1.74
CA ASP A 13 2.42 4.18 3.20
C ASP A 13 3.82 4.00 3.83
N LEU A 14 4.87 4.14 3.03
CA LEU A 14 6.25 4.23 3.53
C LEU A 14 6.47 5.60 4.21
N PRO A 15 7.35 5.69 5.23
CA PRO A 15 7.77 6.99 5.74
C PRO A 15 8.28 7.88 4.59
N LYS A 16 7.82 9.14 4.55
CA LYS A 16 8.10 10.04 3.42
C LYS A 16 9.60 10.18 3.14
N GLU A 17 10.39 10.44 4.17
CA GLU A 17 11.84 10.60 4.07
C GLU A 17 12.51 9.31 3.58
N TYR A 18 12.04 8.15 4.06
CA TYR A 18 12.52 6.85 3.60
C TYR A 18 12.24 6.65 2.10
N LEU A 19 11.01 6.97 1.64
CA LEU A 19 10.64 6.85 0.23
C LEU A 19 11.45 7.79 -0.66
N THR A 20 11.55 9.07 -0.29
CA THR A 20 12.10 10.11 -1.18
C THR A 20 13.61 10.29 -1.07
N GLU A 21 14.20 10.17 0.13
CA GLU A 21 15.62 10.45 0.36
C GLU A 21 16.45 9.17 0.35
N GLU A 22 15.97 8.08 0.99
CA GLU A 22 16.73 6.83 1.04
C GLU A 22 16.51 5.96 -0.20
N LEU A 23 15.26 5.80 -0.65
CA LEU A 23 14.93 5.00 -1.83
C LEU A 23 15.03 5.80 -3.15
N GLY A 24 15.01 7.14 -3.11
CA GLY A 24 15.05 7.99 -4.28
C GLY A 24 13.83 7.85 -5.20
N VAL A 25 12.68 7.55 -4.63
CA VAL A 25 11.41 7.34 -5.34
C VAL A 25 10.54 8.59 -5.26
N SER A 26 10.06 9.05 -6.40
CA SER A 26 9.06 10.12 -6.49
C SER A 26 7.66 9.56 -6.38
N TYR A 27 6.74 10.33 -5.78
CA TYR A 27 5.36 9.89 -5.64
C TYR A 27 4.36 11.00 -5.99
N ILE A 28 3.16 10.59 -6.37
CA ILE A 28 2.03 11.50 -6.57
C ILE A 28 1.08 11.36 -5.38
N PRO A 29 0.78 12.44 -4.64
CA PRO A 29 -0.13 12.37 -3.51
C PRO A 29 -1.57 12.17 -3.98
N LEU A 30 -2.31 11.24 -3.37
CA LEU A 30 -3.76 11.21 -3.42
C LEU A 30 -4.30 12.29 -2.47
N THR A 31 -5.59 12.57 -2.57
CA THR A 31 -6.24 13.56 -1.70
C THR A 31 -7.33 12.94 -0.85
N TYR A 32 -7.57 13.54 0.31
CA TYR A 32 -8.70 13.21 1.17
C TYR A 32 -9.39 14.47 1.67
N LEU A 33 -10.69 14.34 1.87
CA LEU A 33 -11.56 15.38 2.44
C LEU A 33 -11.97 14.96 3.84
N ILE A 34 -11.75 15.81 4.83
CA ILE A 34 -12.20 15.60 6.21
C ILE A 34 -12.67 16.94 6.80
N ASP A 35 -13.85 16.95 7.45
CA ASP A 35 -14.46 18.12 8.05
C ASP A 35 -14.57 19.34 7.09
N GLY A 36 -14.82 19.07 5.80
CA GLY A 36 -14.95 20.10 4.76
C GLY A 36 -13.63 20.67 4.23
N GLN A 37 -12.47 20.15 4.67
CA GLN A 37 -11.15 20.55 4.18
C GLN A 37 -10.50 19.42 3.39
N SER A 38 -9.89 19.79 2.24
CA SER A 38 -9.13 18.88 1.40
C SER A 38 -7.65 18.93 1.75
N TYR A 39 -7.02 17.77 1.82
CA TYR A 39 -5.60 17.61 2.12
C TYR A 39 -4.97 16.61 1.16
N GLU A 40 -3.67 16.76 0.94
CA GLU A 40 -2.85 15.76 0.26
C GLU A 40 -2.31 14.75 1.28
N ASP A 41 -2.33 13.49 0.90
CA ASP A 41 -1.78 12.39 1.68
C ASP A 41 -0.25 12.51 1.79
N MET A 42 0.32 12.10 2.91
CA MET A 42 1.75 12.26 3.29
C MET A 42 2.22 13.73 3.44
N ILE A 43 1.34 14.73 3.27
CA ILE A 43 1.66 16.16 3.33
C ILE A 43 0.76 16.90 4.33
N GLY A 44 -0.52 16.52 4.40
CA GLY A 44 -1.54 17.20 5.20
C GLY A 44 -1.43 16.91 6.70
N LEU A 45 -2.50 16.38 7.28
CA LEU A 45 -2.54 16.02 8.70
C LEU A 45 -1.57 14.87 9.02
N THR A 46 -0.97 14.92 10.20
CA THR A 46 -0.26 13.77 10.76
C THR A 46 -1.24 12.61 11.02
N GLY A 47 -0.75 11.37 11.08
CA GLY A 47 -1.59 10.22 11.41
C GLY A 47 -2.33 10.38 12.74
N GLU A 48 -1.67 10.95 13.76
CA GLU A 48 -2.28 11.22 15.08
C GLU A 48 -3.44 12.21 14.98
N GLU A 49 -3.24 13.35 14.31
CA GLU A 49 -4.29 14.36 14.10
C GLU A 49 -5.47 13.79 13.30
N PHE A 50 -5.17 13.06 12.25
CA PHE A 50 -6.18 12.43 11.39
C PHE A 50 -7.03 11.42 12.18
N PHE A 51 -6.39 10.46 12.85
CA PHE A 51 -7.14 9.44 13.61
C PHE A 51 -7.84 10.00 14.84
N ALA A 52 -7.34 11.07 15.46
CA ALA A 52 -8.06 11.79 16.51
C ALA A 52 -9.41 12.32 15.98
N LYS A 53 -9.44 12.93 14.80
CA LYS A 53 -10.68 13.38 14.13
C LYS A 53 -11.62 12.22 13.81
N VAL A 54 -11.09 11.11 13.25
CA VAL A 54 -11.89 9.93 12.92
C VAL A 54 -12.53 9.32 14.18
N ARG A 55 -11.77 9.23 15.28
CA ARG A 55 -12.31 8.77 16.59
C ARG A 55 -13.36 9.73 17.16
N ALA A 56 -13.26 11.02 16.86
CA ALA A 56 -14.26 12.03 17.23
C ALA A 56 -15.52 11.98 16.34
N GLY A 57 -15.56 11.10 15.33
CA GLY A 57 -16.71 10.87 14.47
C GLY A 57 -16.61 11.49 13.08
N SER A 58 -15.48 12.09 12.70
CA SER A 58 -15.27 12.58 11.34
C SER A 58 -15.28 11.42 10.35
N MET A 59 -15.87 11.66 9.17
CA MET A 59 -16.06 10.66 8.12
C MET A 59 -15.32 11.08 6.85
N PRO A 60 -14.00 10.82 6.76
CA PRO A 60 -13.23 11.24 5.60
C PRO A 60 -13.65 10.50 4.33
N THR A 61 -13.44 11.15 3.20
CA THR A 61 -13.57 10.59 1.84
C THR A 61 -12.28 10.84 1.07
N THR A 62 -12.03 10.05 0.03
CA THR A 62 -10.78 10.13 -0.74
C THR A 62 -11.07 10.35 -2.21
N SER A 63 -10.10 10.95 -2.92
CA SER A 63 -10.12 11.09 -4.36
C SER A 63 -8.89 10.40 -4.96
N GLN A 64 -9.10 9.72 -6.08
CA GLN A 64 -8.02 9.17 -6.88
C GLN A 64 -7.23 10.28 -7.58
N ILE A 65 -6.03 9.97 -8.03
CA ILE A 65 -5.27 10.80 -8.97
C ILE A 65 -6.07 10.86 -10.29
N ASN A 66 -6.22 12.04 -10.87
CA ASN A 66 -6.82 12.20 -12.19
C ASN A 66 -5.74 12.23 -13.29
N PRO A 67 -6.09 12.06 -14.59
CA PRO A 67 -5.10 12.05 -15.68
C PRO A 67 -4.28 13.33 -15.81
N GLU A 68 -4.84 14.50 -15.52
CA GLU A 68 -4.13 15.78 -15.57
C GLU A 68 -3.04 15.86 -14.49
N GLN A 69 -3.36 15.51 -13.25
CA GLN A 69 -2.37 15.41 -12.15
C GLN A 69 -1.26 14.39 -12.47
N ALA A 70 -1.64 13.26 -13.07
CA ALA A 70 -0.67 12.26 -13.51
C ALA A 70 0.27 12.82 -14.57
N ARG A 71 -0.26 13.49 -15.59
CA ARG A 71 0.51 14.15 -16.65
C ARG A 71 1.47 15.18 -16.07
N GLU A 72 0.99 16.09 -15.24
CA GLU A 72 1.80 17.15 -14.61
C GLU A 72 2.98 16.57 -13.80
N ALA A 73 2.80 15.43 -13.16
CA ALA A 73 3.84 14.78 -12.37
C ALA A 73 4.86 13.98 -13.21
N LEU A 74 4.44 13.39 -14.32
CA LEU A 74 5.29 12.51 -15.14
C LEU A 74 6.07 13.28 -16.22
N GLU A 75 5.43 14.25 -16.87
CA GLU A 75 5.99 14.95 -18.03
C GLU A 75 7.34 15.65 -17.77
N PRO A 76 7.59 16.30 -16.61
CA PRO A 76 8.89 16.93 -16.34
C PRO A 76 10.08 15.97 -16.45
N TYR A 77 9.93 14.73 -15.98
CA TYR A 77 11.00 13.72 -16.06
C TYR A 77 11.26 13.26 -17.51
N LEU A 78 10.22 13.14 -18.32
CA LEU A 78 10.34 12.81 -19.75
C LEU A 78 11.05 13.94 -20.51
N LYS A 79 10.73 15.22 -20.19
CA LYS A 79 11.43 16.41 -20.73
C LYS A 79 12.90 16.45 -20.34
N GLU A 80 13.25 15.96 -19.16
CA GLU A 80 14.64 15.78 -18.70
C GLU A 80 15.36 14.60 -19.36
N GLY A 81 14.67 13.84 -20.20
CA GLY A 81 15.24 12.68 -20.92
C GLY A 81 15.29 11.40 -20.08
N LYS A 82 14.54 11.31 -18.99
CA LYS A 82 14.47 10.13 -18.13
C LYS A 82 13.34 9.20 -18.57
N ASP A 83 13.60 7.90 -18.47
CA ASP A 83 12.57 6.86 -18.59
C ASP A 83 11.90 6.65 -17.24
N ILE A 84 10.67 6.14 -17.19
CA ILE A 84 9.88 6.00 -15.93
C ILE A 84 9.31 4.60 -15.80
N LEU A 85 9.49 4.00 -14.62
CA LEU A 85 8.71 2.88 -14.13
C LEU A 85 7.76 3.38 -13.04
N TYR A 86 6.46 3.36 -13.31
CA TYR A 86 5.43 3.71 -12.34
C TYR A 86 4.78 2.45 -11.78
N ILE A 87 4.85 2.26 -10.47
CA ILE A 87 4.19 1.17 -9.74
C ILE A 87 2.99 1.79 -9.03
N ALA A 88 1.79 1.45 -9.48
CA ALA A 88 0.54 2.10 -9.07
C ALA A 88 -0.23 1.29 -8.03
N PHE A 89 -0.98 1.98 -7.19
CA PHE A 89 -1.99 1.41 -6.30
C PHE A 89 -2.96 0.48 -7.04
N SER A 90 -3.39 -0.59 -6.37
CA SER A 90 -4.29 -1.60 -6.94
C SER A 90 -5.51 -1.01 -7.66
N SER A 91 -5.71 -1.42 -8.90
CA SER A 91 -6.91 -1.08 -9.69
C SER A 91 -8.20 -1.68 -9.10
N GLY A 92 -8.08 -2.72 -8.29
CA GLY A 92 -9.21 -3.31 -7.56
C GLY A 92 -9.75 -2.43 -6.41
N LEU A 93 -8.99 -1.40 -6.01
CA LEU A 93 -9.34 -0.50 -4.90
C LEU A 93 -9.54 0.96 -5.31
N SER A 94 -8.90 1.40 -6.39
CA SER A 94 -8.90 2.80 -6.86
C SER A 94 -8.80 2.89 -8.38
N GLY A 95 -9.37 3.96 -8.94
CA GLY A 95 -9.17 4.30 -10.36
C GLY A 95 -7.82 4.95 -10.66
N THR A 96 -6.93 5.13 -9.67
CA THR A 96 -5.61 5.78 -9.81
C THR A 96 -4.77 5.12 -10.91
N TYR A 97 -4.61 3.79 -10.89
CA TYR A 97 -3.89 3.08 -11.96
C TYR A 97 -4.39 3.45 -13.36
N ASN A 98 -5.71 3.43 -13.59
CA ASN A 98 -6.27 3.76 -14.90
C ASN A 98 -5.98 5.21 -15.31
N SER A 99 -6.04 6.16 -14.37
CA SER A 99 -5.71 7.56 -14.64
C SER A 99 -4.24 7.73 -15.02
N ILE A 100 -3.33 7.09 -14.29
CA ILE A 100 -1.88 7.11 -14.59
C ILE A 100 -1.63 6.47 -15.96
N ARG A 101 -2.25 5.32 -16.25
CA ARG A 101 -2.10 4.62 -17.53
C ARG A 101 -2.56 5.48 -18.72
N MET A 102 -3.71 6.16 -18.60
CA MET A 102 -4.22 7.05 -19.65
C MET A 102 -3.24 8.20 -19.93
N ALA A 103 -2.77 8.88 -18.88
CA ALA A 103 -1.79 9.94 -19.03
C ALA A 103 -0.46 9.43 -19.62
N ALA A 104 -0.04 8.23 -19.22
CA ALA A 104 1.17 7.61 -19.74
C ALA A 104 1.08 7.25 -21.23
N GLU A 105 -0.07 6.76 -21.69
CA GLU A 105 -0.32 6.46 -23.10
C GLU A 105 -0.23 7.73 -23.95
N GLU A 106 -0.84 8.84 -23.53
CA GLU A 106 -0.75 10.14 -24.22
C GLU A 106 0.69 10.68 -24.24
N LEU A 107 1.38 10.63 -23.09
CA LEU A 107 2.78 11.07 -22.98
C LEU A 107 3.73 10.21 -23.81
N GLN A 108 3.47 8.92 -23.94
CA GLN A 108 4.30 8.03 -24.79
C GLN A 108 4.19 8.38 -26.28
N GLU A 109 3.03 8.89 -26.74
CA GLU A 109 2.86 9.40 -28.11
C GLU A 109 3.64 10.69 -28.34
N GLU A 110 3.71 11.57 -27.32
CA GLU A 110 4.42 12.84 -27.37
C GLU A 110 5.96 12.69 -27.20
N TYR A 111 6.39 11.68 -26.45
CA TYR A 111 7.81 11.37 -26.17
C TYR A 111 8.18 9.96 -26.63
N PRO A 112 8.14 9.66 -27.94
CA PRO A 112 8.30 8.29 -28.46
C PRO A 112 9.70 7.69 -28.22
N GLU A 113 10.70 8.53 -27.94
CA GLU A 113 12.06 8.08 -27.60
C GLU A 113 12.23 7.73 -26.13
N ARG A 114 11.25 8.02 -25.29
CA ARG A 114 11.24 7.67 -23.86
C ARG A 114 10.46 6.40 -23.61
N LYS A 115 10.75 5.76 -22.47
CA LYS A 115 9.99 4.60 -22.01
C LYS A 115 9.22 4.98 -20.75
N LEU A 116 7.92 4.79 -20.77
CA LEU A 116 7.03 5.00 -19.65
C LEU A 116 6.21 3.74 -19.41
N ILE A 117 6.63 2.94 -18.42
CA ILE A 117 5.97 1.68 -18.05
C ILE A 117 5.15 1.91 -16.79
N VAL A 118 3.85 1.60 -16.85
CA VAL A 118 2.93 1.69 -15.71
C VAL A 118 2.44 0.29 -15.35
N ILE A 119 2.67 -0.10 -14.10
CA ILE A 119 2.27 -1.43 -13.59
C ILE A 119 1.19 -1.27 -12.53
N ASP A 120 0.09 -2.00 -12.71
CA ASP A 120 -0.88 -2.23 -11.65
C ASP A 120 -0.27 -3.20 -10.62
N SER A 121 0.05 -2.70 -9.45
CA SER A 121 0.68 -3.52 -8.42
C SER A 121 -0.25 -4.62 -7.88
N LEU A 122 -1.56 -4.43 -7.99
CA LEU A 122 -2.57 -5.24 -7.29
C LEU A 122 -2.27 -5.32 -5.79
N CYS A 123 -1.59 -4.31 -5.24
CA CYS A 123 -1.17 -4.19 -3.85
C CYS A 123 -1.74 -2.91 -3.23
N ALA A 124 -1.68 -2.82 -1.91
CA ALA A 124 -2.09 -1.66 -1.15
C ALA A 124 -1.15 -1.43 0.03
N CYS A 125 -1.08 -0.18 0.51
CA CYS A 125 -0.35 0.16 1.71
C CYS A 125 1.13 -0.26 1.61
N MET A 126 1.77 -0.62 2.70
CA MET A 126 3.17 -1.09 2.67
C MET A 126 3.36 -2.42 1.90
N GLY A 127 2.31 -3.06 1.40
CA GLY A 127 2.44 -4.14 0.41
C GLY A 127 2.87 -3.61 -0.96
N GLU A 128 2.31 -2.50 -1.41
CA GLU A 128 2.81 -1.75 -2.56
C GLU A 128 4.20 -1.18 -2.25
N GLY A 129 4.39 -0.63 -1.04
CA GLY A 129 5.69 -0.16 -0.57
C GLY A 129 6.79 -1.22 -0.62
N LEU A 130 6.48 -2.47 -0.26
CA LEU A 130 7.42 -3.60 -0.35
C LEU A 130 7.80 -3.92 -1.80
N LEU A 131 6.82 -3.87 -2.72
CA LEU A 131 7.07 -4.07 -4.14
C LEU A 131 7.97 -2.96 -4.70
N VAL A 132 7.72 -1.70 -4.34
CA VAL A 132 8.55 -0.53 -4.69
C VAL A 132 9.96 -0.68 -4.12
N TYR A 133 10.10 -1.06 -2.85
CA TYR A 133 11.38 -1.31 -2.20
C TYR A 133 12.22 -2.36 -2.96
N LYS A 134 11.61 -3.49 -3.33
CA LYS A 134 12.27 -4.54 -4.13
C LYS A 134 12.68 -4.06 -5.52
N ALA A 135 11.83 -3.27 -6.18
CA ALA A 135 12.16 -2.66 -7.47
C ALA A 135 13.38 -1.74 -7.38
N VAL A 136 13.48 -0.94 -6.30
CA VAL A 136 14.64 -0.08 -6.04
C VAL A 136 15.91 -0.89 -5.80
N GLN A 137 15.82 -1.96 -5.01
CA GLN A 137 16.98 -2.87 -4.80
C GLN A 137 17.52 -3.43 -6.11
N LEU A 138 16.62 -3.87 -7.01
CA LEU A 138 17.02 -4.37 -8.34
C LEU A 138 17.66 -3.28 -9.19
N LYS A 139 17.11 -2.06 -9.17
CA LYS A 139 17.72 -0.90 -9.85
C LYS A 139 19.13 -0.62 -9.32
N HIS A 140 19.33 -0.63 -7.99
CA HIS A 140 20.66 -0.45 -7.37
C HIS A 140 21.61 -1.60 -7.70
N ALA A 141 21.11 -2.81 -7.95
CA ALA A 141 21.89 -3.94 -8.46
C ALA A 141 22.23 -3.83 -9.96
N GLY A 142 21.89 -2.71 -10.62
CA GLY A 142 22.23 -2.42 -12.01
C GLY A 142 21.27 -3.02 -13.04
N LYS A 143 20.07 -3.45 -12.63
CA LYS A 143 19.04 -3.96 -13.54
C LYS A 143 18.47 -2.85 -14.41
N SER A 144 18.16 -3.16 -15.68
CA SER A 144 17.48 -2.24 -16.59
C SER A 144 16.01 -2.01 -16.17
N LEU A 145 15.40 -0.96 -16.73
CA LEU A 145 13.99 -0.65 -16.51
C LEU A 145 13.10 -1.86 -16.87
N GLU A 146 13.36 -2.51 -18.01
CA GLU A 146 12.58 -3.65 -18.47
C GLU A 146 12.76 -4.89 -17.57
N GLU A 147 13.99 -5.14 -17.09
CA GLU A 147 14.25 -6.23 -16.15
C GLU A 147 13.53 -6.02 -14.82
N VAL A 148 13.52 -4.77 -14.30
CA VAL A 148 12.79 -4.43 -13.06
C VAL A 148 11.29 -4.50 -13.28
N ALA A 149 10.78 -3.97 -14.39
CA ALA A 149 9.35 -4.04 -14.71
C ALA A 149 8.87 -5.50 -14.85
N ALA A 150 9.63 -6.35 -15.54
CA ALA A 150 9.32 -7.77 -15.66
C ALA A 150 9.29 -8.47 -14.29
N TRP A 151 10.28 -8.19 -13.43
CA TRP A 151 10.31 -8.74 -12.08
C TRP A 151 9.09 -8.29 -11.26
N VAL A 152 8.70 -7.02 -11.34
CA VAL A 152 7.52 -6.49 -10.63
C VAL A 152 6.26 -7.20 -11.09
N GLU A 153 6.06 -7.37 -12.41
CA GLU A 153 4.92 -8.08 -12.98
C GLU A 153 4.85 -9.54 -12.52
N GLU A 154 5.99 -10.25 -12.50
CA GLU A 154 6.08 -11.65 -12.08
C GLU A 154 5.83 -11.83 -10.57
N ASN A 155 6.19 -10.83 -9.75
CA ASN A 155 6.21 -10.99 -8.29
C ASN A 155 5.11 -10.21 -7.55
N LYS A 156 4.33 -9.35 -8.21
CA LYS A 156 3.28 -8.56 -7.55
C LYS A 156 2.24 -9.39 -6.79
N LEU A 157 1.91 -10.60 -7.27
CA LEU A 157 1.01 -11.53 -6.57
C LEU A 157 1.69 -12.33 -5.45
N HIS A 158 3.00 -12.19 -5.31
CA HIS A 158 3.80 -12.77 -4.22
C HIS A 158 3.97 -11.82 -3.03
N ILE A 159 3.34 -10.65 -3.05
CA ILE A 159 3.26 -9.76 -1.89
C ILE A 159 2.05 -10.14 -1.05
N MET A 160 2.31 -10.70 0.12
CA MET A 160 1.26 -11.10 1.07
C MET A 160 0.75 -9.90 1.85
N HIS A 161 -0.57 -9.82 2.02
CA HIS A 161 -1.27 -8.80 2.78
C HIS A 161 -2.09 -9.48 3.87
N ASN A 162 -1.57 -9.51 5.09
CA ASN A 162 -2.23 -10.14 6.24
C ASN A 162 -2.76 -9.06 7.18
N VAL A 163 -4.06 -8.85 7.19
CA VAL A 163 -4.69 -7.66 7.78
C VAL A 163 -5.72 -8.05 8.83
N THR A 164 -5.75 -7.32 9.94
CA THR A 164 -6.87 -7.30 10.88
C THR A 164 -7.26 -5.87 11.22
N ILE A 165 -8.53 -5.64 11.42
CA ILE A 165 -9.11 -4.32 11.76
C ILE A 165 -10.03 -4.45 12.97
N ASP A 166 -10.40 -3.31 13.53
CA ASP A 166 -11.32 -3.32 14.68
C ASP A 166 -12.74 -3.67 14.26
N ASP A 167 -13.22 -3.12 13.14
CA ASP A 167 -14.50 -3.45 12.52
C ASP A 167 -14.48 -3.13 11.02
N LEU A 168 -15.50 -3.58 10.29
CA LEU A 168 -15.61 -3.41 8.84
C LEU A 168 -16.34 -2.11 8.42
N PHE A 169 -16.72 -1.26 9.37
CA PHE A 169 -17.55 -0.10 9.10
C PHE A 169 -16.94 0.84 8.05
N HIS A 170 -15.68 1.23 8.21
CA HIS A 170 -15.01 2.15 7.31
C HIS A 170 -14.80 1.53 5.91
N LEU A 171 -14.35 0.28 5.84
CA LEU A 171 -14.16 -0.44 4.56
C LEU A 171 -15.47 -0.61 3.81
N HIS A 172 -16.55 -0.93 4.53
CA HIS A 172 -17.88 -1.06 3.92
C HIS A 172 -18.42 0.29 3.45
N ARG A 173 -18.33 1.32 4.30
CA ARG A 173 -18.74 2.69 3.95
C ARG A 173 -17.99 3.19 2.70
N GLY A 174 -16.71 2.91 2.62
CA GLY A 174 -15.85 3.25 1.49
C GLY A 174 -16.07 2.38 0.24
N GLY A 175 -16.83 1.28 0.35
CA GLY A 175 -17.10 0.36 -0.76
C GLY A 175 -15.93 -0.57 -1.11
N ARG A 176 -14.90 -0.72 -0.26
CA ARG A 176 -13.72 -1.57 -0.49
C ARG A 176 -13.89 -2.99 0.05
N VAL A 177 -14.99 -3.26 0.74
CA VAL A 177 -15.49 -4.62 1.01
C VAL A 177 -16.99 -4.70 0.73
N SER A 178 -17.47 -5.88 0.33
CA SER A 178 -18.88 -6.09 0.02
C SER A 178 -19.78 -6.02 1.26
N LYS A 179 -21.08 -5.69 1.04
CA LYS A 179 -22.10 -5.70 2.10
C LYS A 179 -22.21 -7.05 2.81
N ALA A 180 -22.06 -8.15 2.10
CA ALA A 180 -22.14 -9.49 2.67
C ALA A 180 -21.02 -9.76 3.69
N SER A 181 -19.86 -9.15 3.51
CA SER A 181 -18.75 -9.24 4.47
C SER A 181 -18.99 -8.40 5.72
N ALA A 182 -19.76 -7.31 5.62
CA ALA A 182 -19.97 -6.35 6.71
C ALA A 182 -20.95 -6.81 7.82
N ILE A 183 -21.74 -7.87 7.58
CA ILE A 183 -22.73 -8.38 8.54
C ILE A 183 -22.09 -8.93 9.83
N VAL A 184 -20.78 -9.09 9.85
CA VAL A 184 -20.02 -9.54 11.04
C VAL A 184 -19.84 -8.42 12.09
N GLY A 185 -20.21 -7.19 11.78
CA GLY A 185 -19.79 -5.93 12.46
C GLY A 185 -20.47 -5.57 13.78
N THR A 186 -21.36 -6.36 14.39
CA THR A 186 -22.05 -5.94 15.63
C THR A 186 -21.59 -6.65 16.91
N MET A 187 -20.65 -7.56 16.82
CA MET A 187 -20.12 -8.25 18.00
C MET A 187 -18.82 -7.58 18.49
N ILE A 188 -18.88 -6.87 19.59
CA ILE A 188 -17.83 -6.04 20.24
C ILE A 188 -16.43 -6.71 20.38
N GLN A 189 -16.27 -8.00 20.11
CA GLN A 189 -14.99 -8.70 20.27
C GLN A 189 -14.55 -9.49 19.02
N ILE A 190 -15.30 -9.40 17.93
CA ILE A 190 -14.96 -10.11 16.71
C ILE A 190 -14.08 -9.21 15.83
N LYS A 191 -12.89 -9.68 15.51
CA LYS A 191 -11.92 -8.99 14.67
C LYS A 191 -11.83 -9.71 13.32
N PRO A 192 -12.12 -9.02 12.20
CA PRO A 192 -12.00 -9.59 10.87
C PRO A 192 -10.55 -9.92 10.53
N ILE A 193 -10.37 -11.00 9.78
CA ILE A 193 -9.11 -11.34 9.11
C ILE A 193 -9.33 -11.14 7.62
N ILE A 194 -8.45 -10.34 7.02
CA ILE A 194 -8.58 -9.84 5.66
C ILE A 194 -7.28 -10.15 4.92
N HIS A 195 -7.39 -10.47 3.64
CA HIS A 195 -6.25 -10.50 2.73
C HIS A 195 -6.56 -9.74 1.42
N MET A 196 -5.55 -9.56 0.60
CA MET A 196 -5.68 -9.12 -0.79
C MET A 196 -5.80 -10.35 -1.68
N ASP A 197 -6.78 -10.39 -2.59
CA ASP A 197 -6.89 -11.46 -3.58
C ASP A 197 -6.05 -11.20 -4.86
N ASP A 198 -6.07 -12.13 -5.79
CA ASP A 198 -5.31 -12.04 -7.05
C ASP A 198 -5.85 -10.93 -8.00
N HIS A 199 -7.02 -10.35 -7.71
CA HIS A 199 -7.57 -9.20 -8.42
C HIS A 199 -7.24 -7.86 -7.74
N GLY A 200 -6.46 -7.89 -6.67
CA GLY A 200 -6.13 -6.70 -5.90
C GLY A 200 -7.31 -6.13 -5.09
N GLU A 201 -8.27 -6.96 -4.72
CA GLU A 201 -9.42 -6.61 -3.88
C GLU A 201 -9.27 -7.16 -2.46
N LEU A 202 -9.81 -6.43 -1.47
CA LEU A 202 -9.84 -6.89 -0.08
C LEU A 202 -10.94 -7.94 0.13
N LYS A 203 -10.56 -9.09 0.69
CA LYS A 203 -11.49 -10.18 1.04
C LYS A 203 -11.41 -10.52 2.52
N VAL A 204 -12.56 -10.59 3.16
CA VAL A 204 -12.68 -11.13 4.52
C VAL A 204 -12.63 -12.65 4.44
N ILE A 205 -11.57 -13.24 4.96
CA ILE A 205 -11.32 -14.70 4.90
C ILE A 205 -11.55 -15.40 6.23
N GLY A 206 -11.74 -14.65 7.30
CA GLY A 206 -11.93 -15.20 8.62
C GLY A 206 -12.28 -14.15 9.66
N LYS A 207 -12.37 -14.61 10.89
CA LYS A 207 -12.61 -13.77 12.06
C LYS A 207 -12.02 -14.42 13.31
N GLU A 208 -11.55 -13.59 14.23
CA GLU A 208 -11.06 -14.03 15.51
C GLU A 208 -11.83 -13.36 16.65
N ARG A 209 -11.95 -14.07 17.77
CA ARG A 209 -12.50 -13.47 18.99
C ARG A 209 -11.39 -12.92 19.86
N GLY A 210 -11.32 -11.61 19.94
CA GLY A 210 -10.34 -10.87 20.74
C GLY A 210 -9.13 -10.40 19.93
N ARG A 211 -8.69 -9.19 20.26
CA ARG A 211 -7.63 -8.45 19.54
C ARG A 211 -6.32 -9.22 19.42
N LYS A 212 -5.81 -9.71 20.56
CA LYS A 212 -4.53 -10.41 20.60
C LYS A 212 -4.50 -11.69 19.76
N LYS A 213 -5.63 -12.41 19.67
CA LYS A 213 -5.73 -13.59 18.80
C LYS A 213 -5.69 -13.20 17.33
N ALA A 214 -6.41 -12.12 16.95
CA ALA A 214 -6.38 -11.63 15.56
C ALA A 214 -4.98 -11.19 15.14
N LEU A 215 -4.26 -10.45 16.01
CA LEU A 215 -2.87 -10.05 15.76
C LEU A 215 -1.94 -11.27 15.61
N THR A 216 -2.13 -12.31 16.43
CA THR A 216 -1.33 -13.54 16.31
C THR A 216 -1.68 -14.28 15.01
N HIS A 217 -2.96 -14.33 14.63
CA HIS A 217 -3.44 -15.01 13.41
C HIS A 217 -2.79 -14.41 12.14
N ILE A 218 -2.76 -13.09 12.00
CA ILE A 218 -2.13 -12.46 10.82
C ILE A 218 -0.62 -12.73 10.73
N VAL A 219 0.06 -12.89 11.87
CA VAL A 219 1.47 -13.32 11.87
C VAL A 219 1.59 -14.79 11.48
N ASP A 220 0.73 -15.68 12.01
CA ASP A 220 0.76 -17.11 11.65
C ASP A 220 0.48 -17.33 10.16
N MET A 221 -0.40 -16.51 9.56
CA MET A 221 -0.60 -16.48 8.11
C MET A 221 0.67 -16.09 7.37
N ALA A 222 1.33 -14.98 7.77
CA ALA A 222 2.57 -14.53 7.17
C ALA A 222 3.67 -15.58 7.23
N VAL A 223 3.86 -16.23 8.39
CA VAL A 223 4.80 -17.36 8.57
C VAL A 223 4.54 -18.47 7.56
N LYS A 224 3.28 -18.92 7.47
CA LYS A 224 2.91 -20.02 6.57
C LYS A 224 3.08 -19.65 5.10
N GLN A 225 2.70 -18.43 4.72
CA GLN A 225 2.77 -17.98 3.34
C GLN A 225 4.21 -17.74 2.88
N SER A 226 5.11 -17.36 3.78
CA SER A 226 6.51 -17.08 3.48
C SER A 226 7.44 -18.30 3.49
N GLU A 227 6.91 -19.51 3.68
CA GLU A 227 7.72 -20.73 3.63
C GLU A 227 8.47 -20.85 2.29
N GLY A 228 9.80 -20.98 2.36
CA GLY A 228 10.67 -21.07 1.18
C GLY A 228 11.07 -19.72 0.55
N TRP A 229 10.61 -18.60 1.10
CA TRP A 229 11.00 -17.25 0.68
C TRP A 229 12.02 -16.65 1.65
N ASP A 230 13.05 -16.03 1.09
CA ASP A 230 14.00 -15.23 1.86
C ASP A 230 13.47 -13.79 1.97
N ASN A 231 12.93 -13.44 3.13
CA ASN A 231 12.44 -12.12 3.44
C ASN A 231 13.53 -11.31 4.15
N ASP A 232 14.23 -10.45 3.42
CA ASP A 232 15.23 -9.50 3.95
C ASP A 232 14.60 -8.37 4.76
N ILE A 233 13.29 -8.14 4.57
CA ILE A 233 12.47 -7.17 5.28
C ILE A 233 11.04 -7.68 5.43
N VAL A 234 10.40 -7.34 6.55
CA VAL A 234 8.95 -7.43 6.74
C VAL A 234 8.44 -6.04 7.07
N MET A 235 7.34 -5.64 6.46
CA MET A 235 6.73 -4.34 6.69
C MET A 235 5.43 -4.49 7.49
N ILE A 236 5.20 -3.57 8.42
CA ILE A 236 4.02 -3.57 9.30
C ILE A 236 3.43 -2.18 9.32
N THR A 237 2.14 -2.07 9.02
CA THR A 237 1.41 -0.81 9.17
C THR A 237 0.40 -0.89 10.31
N HIS A 238 0.07 0.28 10.90
CA HIS A 238 -0.96 0.39 11.93
C HIS A 238 -1.77 1.68 11.82
N GLY A 239 -3.05 1.61 12.16
CA GLY A 239 -3.94 2.78 12.25
C GLY A 239 -4.05 3.27 13.70
N ASP A 240 -3.06 4.08 14.14
CA ASP A 240 -3.01 4.68 15.47
C ASP A 240 -3.14 3.65 16.63
N CYS A 241 -2.42 2.53 16.47
CA CYS A 241 -2.31 1.44 17.47
C CYS A 241 -0.90 0.84 17.49
N LYS A 242 0.10 1.71 17.72
CA LYS A 242 1.52 1.37 17.65
C LYS A 242 1.92 0.20 18.54
N GLU A 243 1.37 0.09 19.73
CA GLU A 243 1.64 -1.01 20.67
C GLU A 243 1.26 -2.39 20.07
N ASP A 244 0.16 -2.45 19.32
CA ASP A 244 -0.26 -3.66 18.62
C ASP A 244 0.72 -4.01 17.48
N ALA A 245 1.18 -3.00 16.72
CA ALA A 245 2.18 -3.21 15.68
C ALA A 245 3.52 -3.69 16.26
N GLU A 246 3.96 -3.14 17.38
CA GLU A 246 5.15 -3.60 18.10
C GLU A 246 5.00 -5.03 18.64
N PHE A 247 3.79 -5.39 19.13
CA PHE A 247 3.50 -6.77 19.49
C PHE A 247 3.64 -7.71 18.30
N VAL A 248 3.09 -7.32 17.15
CA VAL A 248 3.17 -8.08 15.89
C VAL A 248 4.63 -8.21 15.45
N ALA A 249 5.41 -7.13 15.47
CA ALA A 249 6.84 -7.13 15.12
C ALA A 249 7.64 -8.16 15.96
N ARG A 250 7.45 -8.15 17.28
CA ARG A 250 8.10 -9.17 18.16
C ARG A 250 7.69 -10.60 17.80
N GLN A 251 6.46 -10.83 17.33
CA GLN A 251 6.02 -12.16 16.89
C GLN A 251 6.63 -12.54 15.54
N VAL A 252 6.72 -11.59 14.60
CA VAL A 252 7.39 -11.77 13.30
C VAL A 252 8.85 -12.13 13.52
N GLU A 253 9.59 -11.33 14.29
CA GLU A 253 10.99 -11.60 14.62
C GLU A 253 11.18 -13.01 15.20
N LYS A 254 10.36 -13.37 16.18
CA LYS A 254 10.43 -14.67 16.84
C LYS A 254 10.11 -15.85 15.92
N LYS A 255 9.10 -15.72 15.03
CA LYS A 255 8.55 -16.84 14.25
C LYS A 255 9.15 -16.93 12.84
N MET A 256 9.51 -15.81 12.23
CA MET A 256 10.08 -15.75 10.88
C MET A 256 11.61 -15.59 10.89
N GLY A 257 12.20 -15.15 12.02
CA GLY A 257 13.63 -14.87 12.10
C GLY A 257 14.07 -13.61 11.34
N VAL A 258 13.13 -12.77 10.94
CA VAL A 258 13.41 -11.51 10.23
C VAL A 258 13.61 -10.39 11.25
N HIS A 259 14.78 -9.76 11.24
CA HIS A 259 15.14 -8.67 12.17
C HIS A 259 14.92 -7.27 11.57
N ASN A 260 14.94 -7.17 10.23
CA ASN A 260 14.67 -5.92 9.55
C ASN A 260 13.15 -5.75 9.39
N ILE A 261 12.55 -5.01 10.31
CA ILE A 261 11.10 -4.80 10.37
C ILE A 261 10.83 -3.30 10.31
N LEU A 262 10.18 -2.86 9.24
CA LEU A 262 9.73 -1.48 9.09
C LEU A 262 8.30 -1.33 9.59
N ILE A 263 8.10 -0.45 10.59
CA ILE A 263 6.78 -0.14 11.13
C ILE A 263 6.45 1.31 10.79
N ASN A 264 5.26 1.55 10.22
CA ASN A 264 4.77 2.90 9.98
C ASN A 264 3.27 3.04 10.29
N CYS A 265 2.85 4.26 10.61
CA CYS A 265 1.43 4.60 10.65
C CYS A 265 0.86 4.56 9.23
N ILE A 266 -0.32 3.98 9.07
CA ILE A 266 -1.01 3.95 7.78
C ILE A 266 -1.32 5.38 7.32
N GLY A 267 -1.19 5.63 6.01
CA GLY A 267 -1.49 6.93 5.41
C GLY A 267 -2.96 7.32 5.56
N THR A 268 -3.24 8.61 5.43
CA THR A 268 -4.58 9.16 5.67
C THR A 268 -5.60 8.73 4.61
N VAL A 269 -5.15 8.46 3.38
CA VAL A 269 -6.02 7.94 2.31
C VAL A 269 -6.45 6.50 2.63
N ILE A 270 -5.53 5.61 2.92
CA ILE A 270 -5.88 4.23 3.31
C ILE A 270 -6.63 4.21 4.66
N GLY A 271 -6.17 5.03 5.62
CA GLY A 271 -6.80 5.20 6.93
C GLY A 271 -8.27 5.65 6.86
N SER A 272 -8.65 6.44 5.84
CA SER A 272 -10.05 6.85 5.59
C SER A 272 -10.98 5.66 5.33
N HIS A 273 -10.44 4.58 4.79
CA HIS A 273 -11.19 3.36 4.47
C HIS A 273 -11.05 2.26 5.51
N THR A 274 -9.92 2.19 6.22
CA THR A 274 -9.70 1.15 7.25
C THR A 274 -10.15 1.56 8.63
N GLY A 275 -10.11 2.86 8.92
CA GLY A 275 -10.32 3.41 10.25
C GLY A 275 -9.17 3.11 11.21
N PRO A 276 -9.30 3.59 12.47
CA PRO A 276 -8.32 3.31 13.51
C PRO A 276 -8.33 1.83 13.90
N GLY A 277 -7.19 1.33 14.39
CA GLY A 277 -7.06 -0.04 14.88
C GLY A 277 -6.74 -1.06 13.78
N VAL A 278 -6.48 -0.66 12.53
CA VAL A 278 -5.93 -1.58 11.54
C VAL A 278 -4.50 -1.97 11.91
N VAL A 279 -4.14 -3.24 11.72
CA VAL A 279 -2.76 -3.72 11.69
C VAL A 279 -2.60 -4.68 10.53
N ALA A 280 -1.55 -4.50 9.73
CA ALA A 280 -1.24 -5.38 8.62
C ALA A 280 0.23 -5.76 8.59
N VAL A 281 0.51 -7.00 8.13
CA VAL A 281 1.85 -7.56 7.92
C VAL A 281 2.03 -7.85 6.43
N PHE A 282 3.12 -7.36 5.88
CA PHE A 282 3.48 -7.53 4.48
C PHE A 282 4.82 -8.24 4.35
N CYS A 283 4.86 -9.29 3.55
CA CYS A 283 6.06 -10.08 3.26
C CYS A 283 5.96 -10.69 1.86
N MET A 284 7.08 -11.18 1.35
CA MET A 284 7.07 -12.05 0.18
C MET A 284 6.56 -13.43 0.57
N GLY A 285 5.79 -14.07 -0.32
CA GLY A 285 5.23 -15.38 -0.03
C GLY A 285 4.79 -16.16 -1.27
N ASN A 286 4.30 -17.39 -1.05
CA ASN A 286 4.02 -18.32 -2.13
C ASN A 286 2.79 -17.93 -2.97
N LYS A 287 1.70 -17.53 -2.31
CA LYS A 287 0.45 -17.15 -2.97
C LYS A 287 -0.49 -16.44 -1.99
N ARG A 288 -1.23 -15.46 -2.51
CA ARG A 288 -2.32 -14.77 -1.79
C ARG A 288 -3.48 -15.67 -1.43
#